data_6f4cbe11433a7ee5ded3c0f62c5b9c86
#
_entry.id   6f4cbe11433a7ee5ded3c0f62c5b9c86
#
_cell.length_a   1.000
_cell.length_b   1.000
_cell.length_c   1.000
_cell.angle_alpha   90.00
_cell.angle_beta   90.00
_cell.angle_gamma   90.00
#
_symmetry.space_group_name_H-M   'P 1'
#
loop_
_entity.id
_entity.type
_entity.pdbx_description
1 polymer ?
#
loop_
_entity_poly.entity_id
_entity_poly.type
_entity_poly.pdbx_seq_one_letter_code
_entity_poly.pdbx_strand_id
1 'polypeptide(L)'
;MARSTFFSFHYSLDCWRASQIKNSWVTQDRKSAGFFNSVEWEEVKKKQDSEIEKWIDGQLVGTSVTVVLIGSSTAGRKWINYEITSSHKKGNGLLGIYVHNQKNSKGLTSSKGKNPFEDWSITRNGQKVLLSSIYPTYDWVNNDGYTNMGTWIEEAAKKAGK
;
A
#
# COMPACT_ATOMS: atom_id res chain seq x y z
N MET A 1 19.82 -5.98 -2.38
CA MET A 1 19.09 -5.60 -3.60
C MET A 1 17.71 -5.07 -3.24
N ALA A 2 17.33 -3.93 -3.80
CA ALA A 2 16.03 -3.34 -3.51
C ALA A 2 14.90 -4.15 -4.14
N ARG A 3 13.81 -4.37 -3.38
CA ARG A 3 12.62 -5.06 -3.88
C ARG A 3 11.75 -4.08 -4.68
N SER A 4 11.20 -4.54 -5.78
CA SER A 4 10.20 -3.76 -6.51
C SER A 4 8.89 -3.75 -5.72
N THR A 5 8.38 -2.57 -5.43
CA THR A 5 7.30 -2.37 -4.47
C THR A 5 6.15 -1.61 -5.12
N PHE A 6 4.94 -2.11 -4.90
CA PHE A 6 3.71 -1.42 -5.27
C PHE A 6 3.17 -0.68 -4.04
N PHE A 7 2.78 0.58 -4.21
CA PHE A 7 2.18 1.38 -3.14
C PHE A 7 0.70 1.61 -3.42
N SER A 8 -0.15 1.19 -2.48
CA SER A 8 -1.60 1.34 -2.53
C SER A 8 -2.03 2.44 -1.56
N PHE A 9 -2.78 3.43 -2.02
CA PHE A 9 -3.23 4.53 -1.16
C PHE A 9 -4.46 5.23 -1.76
N HIS A 10 -5.21 5.93 -0.89
CA HIS A 10 -6.33 6.76 -1.33
C HIS A 10 -5.79 8.02 -1.98
N TYR A 11 -5.84 8.06 -3.29
CA TYR A 11 -5.15 9.08 -4.08
C TYR A 11 -5.56 10.51 -3.72
N SER A 12 -6.86 10.80 -3.71
CA SER A 12 -7.33 12.18 -3.52
C SER A 12 -7.03 12.78 -2.14
N LEU A 13 -6.99 11.94 -1.08
CA LEU A 13 -6.71 12.43 0.27
C LEU A 13 -5.24 12.32 0.66
N ASP A 14 -4.55 11.28 0.19
CA ASP A 14 -3.23 10.93 0.73
C ASP A 14 -2.09 11.13 -0.27
N CYS A 15 -2.37 11.69 -1.43
CA CYS A 15 -1.39 11.90 -2.49
C CYS A 15 -0.15 12.68 -2.01
N TRP A 16 -0.33 13.73 -1.23
CA TRP A 16 0.79 14.51 -0.70
C TRP A 16 1.66 13.66 0.23
N ARG A 17 1.03 12.97 1.17
CA ARG A 17 1.74 12.10 2.12
C ARG A 17 2.45 10.96 1.41
N ALA A 18 1.77 10.33 0.45
CA ALA A 18 2.36 9.27 -0.37
C ALA A 18 3.57 9.77 -1.17
N SER A 19 3.51 10.98 -1.70
CA SER A 19 4.62 11.59 -2.44
C SER A 19 5.86 11.79 -1.57
N GLN A 20 5.68 12.18 -0.31
CA GLN A 20 6.80 12.31 0.62
C GLN A 20 7.49 10.96 0.86
N ILE A 21 6.70 9.91 1.02
CA ILE A 21 7.22 8.54 1.20
C ILE A 21 7.93 8.06 -0.06
N LYS A 22 7.34 8.29 -1.22
CA LYS A 22 7.95 7.96 -2.51
C LYS A 22 9.31 8.65 -2.67
N ASN A 23 9.37 9.95 -2.37
CA ASN A 23 10.61 10.71 -2.50
C ASN A 23 11.70 10.16 -1.57
N SER A 24 11.35 9.78 -0.34
CA SER A 24 12.30 9.16 0.57
C SER A 24 12.79 7.80 0.04
N TRP A 25 11.90 7.05 -0.62
CA TRP A 25 12.24 5.75 -1.21
C TRP A 25 13.20 5.90 -2.38
N VAL A 26 12.93 6.87 -3.27
CA VAL A 26 13.76 7.14 -4.45
C VAL A 26 15.14 7.64 -4.06
N THR A 27 15.25 8.50 -3.06
CA THR A 27 16.55 9.01 -2.59
C THR A 27 17.44 7.90 -1.99
N GLN A 28 16.85 6.75 -1.64
CA GLN A 28 17.61 5.58 -1.17
C GLN A 28 17.91 4.60 -2.31
N ASP A 29 17.84 5.05 -3.55
CA ASP A 29 18.18 4.26 -4.75
C ASP A 29 17.31 3.01 -4.92
N ARG A 30 16.00 3.13 -4.64
CA ARG A 30 15.06 2.02 -4.67
C ARG A 30 13.98 2.21 -5.72
N LYS A 31 13.48 1.10 -6.25
CA LYS A 31 12.45 1.10 -7.29
C LYS A 31 11.07 0.92 -6.67
N SER A 32 10.09 1.67 -7.17
CA SER A 32 8.71 1.52 -6.76
C SER A 32 7.78 1.52 -7.98
N ALA A 33 6.65 0.85 -7.84
CA ALA A 33 5.54 0.89 -8.77
C ALA A 33 4.29 1.38 -8.02
N GLY A 34 3.23 1.71 -8.75
CA GLY A 34 1.99 2.17 -8.13
C GLY A 34 1.96 3.65 -7.77
N PHE A 35 3.10 4.34 -7.85
CA PHE A 35 3.12 5.80 -7.76
C PHE A 35 2.94 6.38 -9.15
N PHE A 36 1.78 6.92 -9.41
CA PHE A 36 1.45 7.56 -10.66
C PHE A 36 1.02 9.01 -10.40
N ASN A 37 1.11 9.85 -11.40
CA ASN A 37 0.73 11.24 -11.25
C ASN A 37 -0.81 11.39 -11.32
N SER A 38 -1.30 12.56 -10.93
CA SER A 38 -2.73 12.86 -10.90
C SER A 38 -3.40 12.70 -12.28
N VAL A 39 -2.67 13.04 -13.32
CA VAL A 39 -3.20 12.96 -14.68
C VAL A 39 -3.46 11.51 -15.09
N GLU A 40 -2.50 10.62 -14.84
CA GLU A 40 -2.66 9.19 -15.12
C GLU A 40 -3.84 8.61 -14.37
N TRP A 41 -3.96 8.92 -13.08
CA TRP A 41 -5.05 8.40 -12.25
C TRP A 41 -6.41 8.93 -12.71
N GLU A 42 -6.51 10.21 -13.03
CA GLU A 42 -7.76 10.79 -13.54
C GLU A 42 -8.19 10.14 -14.85
N GLU A 43 -7.25 9.83 -15.74
CA GLU A 43 -7.55 9.13 -16.98
C GLU A 43 -8.00 7.69 -16.72
N VAL A 44 -7.31 6.98 -15.82
CA VAL A 44 -7.64 5.59 -15.48
C VAL A 44 -9.02 5.49 -14.84
N LYS A 45 -9.37 6.39 -13.95
CA LYS A 45 -10.68 6.40 -13.25
C LYS A 45 -11.87 6.51 -14.21
N LYS A 46 -11.69 7.09 -15.38
CA LYS A 46 -12.75 7.25 -16.37
C LYS A 46 -13.06 5.96 -17.11
N LYS A 47 -12.24 4.95 -16.98
CA LYS A 47 -12.38 3.67 -17.69
C LYS A 47 -13.38 2.76 -16.99
N GLN A 48 -13.79 1.70 -17.69
CA GLN A 48 -14.63 0.65 -17.11
C GLN A 48 -13.83 -0.13 -16.05
N ASP A 49 -14.55 -0.73 -15.11
CA ASP A 49 -13.94 -1.47 -13.99
C ASP A 49 -12.96 -2.55 -14.48
N SER A 50 -13.32 -3.30 -15.52
CA SER A 50 -12.45 -4.34 -16.06
C SER A 50 -11.12 -3.78 -16.60
N GLU A 51 -11.14 -2.58 -17.15
CA GLU A 51 -9.93 -1.91 -17.66
C GLU A 51 -9.08 -1.37 -16.51
N ILE A 52 -9.72 -0.86 -15.46
CA ILE A 52 -9.03 -0.40 -14.24
C ILE A 52 -8.33 -1.58 -13.57
N GLU A 53 -9.02 -2.73 -13.47
CA GLU A 53 -8.45 -3.96 -12.92
C GLU A 53 -7.22 -4.41 -13.71
N LYS A 54 -7.30 -4.41 -15.03
CA LYS A 54 -6.16 -4.75 -15.89
C LYS A 54 -4.98 -3.79 -15.69
N TRP A 55 -5.29 -2.51 -15.55
CA TRP A 55 -4.25 -1.50 -15.31
C TRP A 55 -3.54 -1.75 -13.99
N ILE A 56 -4.30 -2.00 -12.91
CA ILE A 56 -3.74 -2.33 -11.59
C ILE A 56 -2.90 -3.62 -11.67
N ASP A 57 -3.45 -4.66 -12.29
CA ASP A 57 -2.74 -5.93 -12.45
C ASP A 57 -1.41 -5.74 -13.18
N GLY A 58 -1.40 -4.87 -14.19
CA GLY A 58 -0.18 -4.50 -14.91
C GLY A 58 0.84 -3.81 -14.03
N GLN A 59 0.40 -2.96 -13.09
CA GLN A 59 1.29 -2.29 -12.15
C GLN A 59 1.89 -3.27 -11.13
N LEU A 60 1.18 -4.34 -10.82
CA LEU A 60 1.66 -5.38 -9.90
C LEU A 60 2.71 -6.30 -10.52
N VAL A 61 2.76 -6.40 -11.85
CA VAL A 61 3.73 -7.26 -12.54
C VAL A 61 5.15 -6.86 -12.15
N GLY A 62 5.95 -7.86 -11.75
CA GLY A 62 7.35 -7.63 -11.38
C GLY A 62 7.54 -7.13 -9.95
N THR A 63 6.47 -6.87 -9.21
CA THR A 63 6.58 -6.44 -7.81
C THR A 63 6.63 -7.64 -6.86
N SER A 64 7.30 -7.49 -5.74
CA SER A 64 7.41 -8.51 -4.68
C SER A 64 6.62 -8.17 -3.44
N VAL A 65 6.38 -6.88 -3.20
CA VAL A 65 5.74 -6.38 -1.98
C VAL A 65 4.74 -5.30 -2.34
N THR A 66 3.61 -5.30 -1.65
CA THR A 66 2.63 -4.21 -1.70
C THR A 66 2.56 -3.53 -0.34
N VAL A 67 2.77 -2.22 -0.34
CA VAL A 67 2.64 -1.38 0.86
C VAL A 67 1.32 -0.61 0.76
N VAL A 68 0.45 -0.80 1.74
CA VAL A 68 -0.80 -0.03 1.84
C VAL A 68 -0.55 1.16 2.75
N LEU A 69 -0.65 2.37 2.21
CA LEU A 69 -0.52 3.61 2.99
C LEU A 69 -1.89 3.96 3.53
N ILE A 70 -2.05 3.87 4.85
CA ILE A 70 -3.34 3.95 5.52
C ILE A 70 -3.57 5.36 6.05
N GLY A 71 -4.44 6.10 5.38
CA GLY A 71 -4.95 7.40 5.84
C GLY A 71 -6.29 7.26 6.52
N SER A 72 -6.93 8.39 6.80
CA SER A 72 -8.20 8.44 7.54
C SER A 72 -9.38 7.75 6.84
N SER A 73 -9.31 7.57 5.52
CA SER A 73 -10.42 7.04 4.71
C SER A 73 -9.99 5.97 3.72
N THR A 74 -8.89 5.27 3.98
CA THR A 74 -8.35 4.26 3.06
C THR A 74 -9.17 2.98 3.05
N ALA A 75 -9.56 2.48 4.23
CA ALA A 75 -10.31 1.23 4.35
C ALA A 75 -11.69 1.35 3.70
N GLY A 76 -12.16 0.27 3.08
CA GLY A 76 -13.47 0.21 2.43
C GLY A 76 -13.51 0.75 1.01
N ARG A 77 -12.41 1.26 0.49
CA ARG A 77 -12.33 1.75 -0.89
C ARG A 77 -12.23 0.58 -1.86
N LYS A 78 -13.04 0.62 -2.91
CA LYS A 78 -13.13 -0.45 -3.91
C LYS A 78 -11.76 -0.83 -4.49
N TRP A 79 -10.99 0.17 -4.92
CA TRP A 79 -9.70 -0.11 -5.57
C TRP A 79 -8.59 -0.46 -4.59
N ILE A 80 -8.65 0.07 -3.37
CA ILE A 80 -7.76 -0.39 -2.28
C ILE A 80 -8.02 -1.87 -2.00
N ASN A 81 -9.29 -2.26 -1.88
CA ASN A 81 -9.67 -3.66 -1.68
C ASN A 81 -9.19 -4.55 -2.82
N TYR A 82 -9.33 -4.09 -4.05
CA TYR A 82 -8.86 -4.82 -5.23
C TYR A 82 -7.33 -4.99 -5.19
N GLU A 83 -6.60 -3.94 -4.88
CA GLU A 83 -5.13 -3.98 -4.79
C GLU A 83 -4.65 -4.93 -3.70
N ILE A 84 -5.30 -4.93 -2.54
CA ILE A 84 -4.98 -5.84 -1.43
C ILE A 84 -5.25 -7.29 -1.82
N THR A 85 -6.43 -7.58 -2.33
CA THR A 85 -6.80 -8.97 -2.67
C THR A 85 -5.99 -9.50 -3.85
N SER A 86 -5.72 -8.68 -4.85
CA SER A 86 -4.88 -9.06 -5.99
C SER A 86 -3.44 -9.31 -5.58
N SER A 87 -2.90 -8.47 -4.68
CA SER A 87 -1.55 -8.64 -4.15
C SER A 87 -1.42 -9.93 -3.34
N HIS A 88 -2.40 -10.20 -2.49
CA HIS A 88 -2.43 -11.43 -1.71
C HIS A 88 -2.50 -12.66 -2.62
N LYS A 89 -3.39 -12.65 -3.60
CA LYS A 89 -3.57 -13.74 -4.57
C LYS A 89 -2.30 -13.98 -5.38
N LYS A 90 -1.60 -12.93 -5.76
CA LYS A 90 -0.34 -13.00 -6.52
C LYS A 90 0.80 -13.59 -5.67
N GLY A 91 0.69 -13.55 -4.35
CA GLY A 91 1.73 -14.01 -3.44
C GLY A 91 2.74 -12.93 -3.05
N ASN A 92 2.40 -11.66 -3.24
CA ASN A 92 3.23 -10.55 -2.75
C ASN A 92 3.25 -10.53 -1.22
N GLY A 93 4.36 -10.08 -0.65
CA GLY A 93 4.37 -9.65 0.73
C GLY A 93 3.52 -8.39 0.87
N LEU A 94 2.83 -8.25 2.00
CA LEU A 94 1.96 -7.10 2.26
C LEU A 94 2.28 -6.52 3.63
N LEU A 95 2.18 -5.20 3.73
CA LEU A 95 2.23 -4.48 5.00
C LEU A 95 1.45 -3.19 4.88
N GLY A 96 1.02 -2.67 6.01
CA GLY A 96 0.35 -1.37 6.08
C GLY A 96 1.21 -0.35 6.82
N ILE A 97 1.15 0.89 6.39
CA ILE A 97 1.81 2.00 7.06
C ILE A 97 0.77 3.10 7.29
N TYR A 98 0.48 3.40 8.54
CA TYR A 98 -0.39 4.53 8.90
C TYR A 98 0.31 5.84 8.60
N VAL A 99 -0.34 6.71 7.84
CA VAL A 99 0.23 8.01 7.44
C VAL A 99 -0.51 9.21 8.05
N HIS A 100 -1.48 8.96 8.94
CA HIS A 100 -2.31 10.02 9.53
C HIS A 100 -1.52 11.00 10.41
N ASN A 101 -0.42 10.56 11.03
CA ASN A 101 0.45 11.41 11.83
C ASN A 101 1.46 12.21 10.99
N GLN A 102 1.56 11.90 9.72
CA GLN A 102 2.37 12.65 8.77
C GLN A 102 1.62 13.91 8.35
N LYS A 103 2.29 15.04 8.36
CA LYS A 103 1.67 16.32 7.99
C LYS A 103 1.40 16.39 6.49
N ASN A 104 0.27 16.97 6.14
CA ASN A 104 -0.07 17.25 4.74
C ASN A 104 0.58 18.56 4.26
N SER A 105 0.23 19.01 3.05
CA SER A 105 0.78 20.26 2.47
C SER A 105 0.48 21.51 3.30
N LYS A 106 -0.54 21.45 4.16
CA LYS A 106 -0.93 22.55 5.06
C LYS A 106 -0.34 22.40 6.46
N GLY A 107 0.53 21.40 6.68
CA GLY A 107 1.13 21.13 7.98
C GLY A 107 0.20 20.45 8.98
N LEU A 108 -0.88 19.81 8.52
CA LEU A 108 -1.90 19.21 9.38
C LEU A 108 -1.83 17.67 9.36
N THR A 109 -2.02 17.08 10.52
CA THR A 109 -2.25 15.63 10.65
C THR A 109 -3.73 15.32 10.44
N SER A 110 -4.08 14.03 10.41
CA SER A 110 -5.47 13.61 10.28
C SER A 110 -5.82 12.53 11.31
N SER A 111 -7.09 12.10 11.31
CA SER A 111 -7.54 11.02 12.19
C SER A 111 -6.98 9.68 11.72
N LYS A 112 -6.68 8.78 12.66
CA LYS A 112 -6.29 7.42 12.35
C LYS A 112 -7.44 6.67 11.67
N GLY A 113 -7.18 6.11 10.50
CA GLY A 113 -8.15 5.30 9.76
C GLY A 113 -8.19 3.86 10.25
N LYS A 114 -9.21 3.13 9.79
CA LYS A 114 -9.33 1.69 10.04
C LYS A 114 -8.24 0.94 9.26
N ASN A 115 -7.75 -0.15 9.82
CA ASN A 115 -6.84 -1.05 9.13
C ASN A 115 -7.60 -1.83 8.04
N PRO A 116 -7.32 -1.60 6.74
CA PRO A 116 -8.05 -2.26 5.66
C PRO A 116 -7.86 -3.77 5.63
N PHE A 117 -6.82 -4.31 6.25
CA PHE A 117 -6.63 -5.76 6.36
C PHE A 117 -7.67 -6.43 7.27
N GLU A 118 -8.35 -5.68 8.12
CA GLU A 118 -9.44 -6.20 8.95
C GLU A 118 -10.70 -6.54 8.16
N ASP A 119 -10.84 -6.00 6.96
CA ASP A 119 -12.01 -6.22 6.11
C ASP A 119 -11.95 -7.55 5.35
N TRP A 120 -10.82 -8.23 5.37
CA TRP A 120 -10.58 -9.43 4.56
C TRP A 120 -10.09 -10.59 5.40
N SER A 121 -10.52 -11.78 4.99
CA SER A 121 -10.10 -13.02 5.64
C SER A 121 -9.84 -14.12 4.61
N ILE A 122 -9.05 -15.09 5.04
CA ILE A 122 -8.83 -16.34 4.30
C ILE A 122 -9.20 -17.52 5.19
N THR A 123 -9.40 -18.69 4.59
CA THR A 123 -9.64 -19.93 5.34
C THR A 123 -8.35 -20.73 5.41
N ARG A 124 -7.90 -21.05 6.62
CA ARG A 124 -6.77 -21.94 6.87
C ARG A 124 -7.21 -23.06 7.79
N ASN A 125 -7.01 -24.31 7.39
CA ASN A 125 -7.37 -25.46 8.20
C ASN A 125 -8.82 -25.41 8.69
N GLY A 126 -9.73 -24.95 7.83
CA GLY A 126 -11.16 -24.83 8.15
C GLY A 126 -11.52 -23.64 9.02
N GLN A 127 -10.57 -22.77 9.36
CA GLN A 127 -10.80 -21.60 10.22
C GLN A 127 -10.63 -20.30 9.45
N LYS A 128 -11.46 -19.30 9.80
CA LYS A 128 -11.37 -17.96 9.27
C LYS A 128 -10.18 -17.23 9.91
N VAL A 129 -9.28 -16.72 9.07
CA VAL A 129 -8.12 -15.94 9.51
C VAL A 129 -8.16 -14.57 8.86
N LEU A 130 -8.18 -13.51 9.66
CA LEU A 130 -8.17 -12.14 9.14
C LEU A 130 -6.79 -11.81 8.55
N LEU A 131 -6.76 -11.06 7.45
CA LEU A 131 -5.50 -10.59 6.86
C LEU A 131 -4.71 -9.72 7.84
N SER A 132 -5.40 -9.00 8.74
CA SER A 132 -4.75 -8.18 9.77
C SER A 132 -3.92 -8.99 10.78
N SER A 133 -4.19 -10.29 10.91
CA SER A 133 -3.38 -11.18 11.75
C SER A 133 -2.17 -11.74 11.02
N ILE A 134 -2.13 -11.61 9.69
CA ILE A 134 -1.05 -12.13 8.84
C ILE A 134 -0.06 -11.02 8.47
N TYR A 135 -0.59 -9.85 8.11
CA TYR A 135 0.20 -8.73 7.58
C TYR A 135 0.35 -7.63 8.63
N PRO A 136 1.57 -7.20 8.92
CA PRO A 136 1.82 -6.21 9.97
C PRO A 136 1.46 -4.80 9.51
N THR A 137 1.23 -3.92 10.49
CA THR A 137 1.09 -2.48 10.27
C THR A 137 2.08 -1.72 11.14
N TYR A 138 2.49 -0.56 10.63
CA TYR A 138 3.43 0.35 11.29
C TYR A 138 2.90 1.76 11.17
N ASP A 139 3.47 2.70 11.93
CA ASP A 139 3.16 4.13 11.82
C ASP A 139 4.38 4.84 11.23
N TRP A 140 4.17 5.59 10.14
CA TRP A 140 5.29 6.27 9.46
C TRP A 140 6.07 7.19 10.38
N VAL A 141 5.37 7.97 11.21
CA VAL A 141 6.00 8.93 12.12
C VAL A 141 6.51 8.24 13.37
N ASN A 142 5.64 7.51 14.06
CA ASN A 142 5.96 6.93 15.38
C ASN A 142 7.00 5.82 15.33
N ASN A 143 7.05 5.08 14.20
CA ASN A 143 7.99 3.97 14.01
C ASN A 143 9.16 4.33 13.09
N ASP A 144 9.37 5.62 12.84
CA ASP A 144 10.43 6.11 11.96
C ASP A 144 10.49 5.37 10.62
N GLY A 145 9.44 5.55 9.83
CA GLY A 145 9.32 4.90 8.52
C GLY A 145 10.42 5.26 7.55
N TYR A 146 10.95 6.50 7.63
CA TYR A 146 12.05 6.92 6.79
C TYR A 146 13.26 5.97 6.93
N THR A 147 13.62 5.64 8.15
CA THR A 147 14.74 4.75 8.45
C THR A 147 14.37 3.28 8.23
N ASN A 148 13.16 2.87 8.60
CA ASN A 148 12.81 1.46 8.79
C ASN A 148 11.99 0.83 7.65
N MET A 149 11.39 1.62 6.75
CA MET A 149 10.50 1.07 5.71
C MET A 149 11.22 0.03 4.84
N GLY A 150 12.48 0.24 4.52
CA GLY A 150 13.26 -0.71 3.72
C GLY A 150 13.36 -2.08 4.39
N THR A 151 13.57 -2.10 5.71
CA THR A 151 13.62 -3.33 6.50
C THR A 151 12.25 -4.01 6.52
N TRP A 152 11.18 -3.25 6.74
CA TRP A 152 9.83 -3.80 6.74
C TRP A 152 9.47 -4.45 5.40
N ILE A 153 9.84 -3.81 4.29
CA ILE A 153 9.59 -4.34 2.96
C ILE A 153 10.38 -5.64 2.74
N GLU A 154 11.65 -5.66 3.13
CA GLU A 154 12.48 -6.87 3.01
C GLU A 154 11.93 -8.03 3.83
N GLU A 155 11.49 -7.77 5.05
CA GLU A 155 10.87 -8.78 5.90
C GLU A 155 9.56 -9.31 5.27
N ALA A 156 8.73 -8.43 4.73
CA ALA A 156 7.49 -8.82 4.06
C ALA A 156 7.77 -9.70 2.84
N ALA A 157 8.78 -9.35 2.04
CA ALA A 157 9.19 -10.15 0.89
C ALA A 157 9.64 -11.55 1.31
N LYS A 158 10.47 -11.63 2.34
CA LYS A 158 10.97 -12.94 2.84
C LYS A 158 9.85 -13.82 3.35
N LYS A 159 8.90 -13.25 4.09
CA LYS A 159 7.72 -14.00 4.57
C LYS A 159 6.87 -14.54 3.43
N ALA A 160 6.84 -13.84 2.30
CA ALA A 160 6.11 -14.27 1.10
C ALA A 160 6.90 -15.25 0.23
N GLY A 161 8.12 -15.60 0.62
CA GLY A 161 8.98 -16.50 -0.16
C GLY A 161 9.65 -15.84 -1.35
N LYS A 162 9.81 -14.54 -1.30
CA LYS A 162 10.39 -13.73 -2.41
C LYS A 162 11.87 -13.44 -2.24
#